data_d16f3103d9652d3f215800199faecbb5
#
_entry.id   d16f3103d9652d3f215800199faecbb5
#
_cell.length_a   1.000
_cell.length_b   1.000
_cell.length_c   1.000
_cell.angle_alpha   90.00
_cell.angle_beta   90.00
_cell.angle_gamma   90.00
#
_symmetry.space_group_name_H-M   'P 1'
#
loop_
_entity.id
_entity.type
_entity.pdbx_description
1 polymer ?
#
loop_
_entity_poly.entity_id
_entity_poly.type
_entity_poly.pdbx_seq_one_letter_code
_entity_poly.pdbx_strand_id
1 'polypeptide(L)' 'MNRMPALYIGHGAPMLLDDPLWTSQLREVARKLPTPKAILIVSAHWESEPVTLSNPAAGTSLVYDFGGFDPKYYQMTYET' A
#
# COMPACT_ATOMS: atom_id res chain seq x y z
N MET A 1 -10.97 23.13 6.56
CA MET A 1 -11.07 21.68 6.36
C MET A 1 -10.04 21.25 5.31
N ASN A 2 -9.20 20.30 5.66
CA ASN A 2 -8.20 19.79 4.73
C ASN A 2 -8.80 18.67 3.88
N ARG A 3 -8.72 18.85 2.59
CA ARG A 3 -9.20 17.88 1.63
C ARG A 3 -8.00 17.14 1.04
N MET A 4 -8.08 15.81 0.97
CA MET A 4 -7.05 15.02 0.32
C MET A 4 -7.00 15.35 -1.18
N PRO A 5 -5.81 15.60 -1.73
CA PRO A 5 -5.68 15.77 -3.17
C PRO A 5 -5.86 14.44 -3.90
N ALA A 6 -6.21 14.52 -5.18
CA ALA A 6 -6.19 13.36 -6.06
C ALA A 6 -4.78 13.18 -6.61
N LEU A 7 -4.23 11.98 -6.50
CA LEU A 7 -2.89 11.64 -6.96
C LEU A 7 -2.94 10.45 -7.90
N TYR A 8 -2.10 10.48 -8.92
CA TYR A 8 -1.86 9.34 -9.79
C TYR A 8 -0.37 8.97 -9.69
N ILE A 9 -0.08 7.79 -9.17
CA ILE A 9 1.29 7.36 -8.89
C ILE A 9 1.52 5.98 -9.51
N GLY A 10 2.58 5.86 -10.34
CA GLY A 10 3.05 4.57 -10.80
C GLY A 10 3.85 3.92 -9.67
N HIS A 11 3.48 2.70 -9.29
CA HIS A 11 4.10 2.07 -8.12
C HIS A 11 4.97 0.84 -8.45
N GLY A 12 4.97 0.36 -9.69
CA GLY A 12 5.87 -0.70 -10.11
C GLY A 12 5.81 -1.98 -9.29
N ALA A 13 6.98 -2.56 -9.05
CA ALA A 13 7.15 -3.85 -8.39
C ALA A 13 7.74 -3.68 -6.99
N PRO A 14 7.74 -4.74 -6.14
CA PRO A 14 8.27 -4.67 -4.77
C PRO A 14 9.69 -4.13 -4.64
N MET A 15 10.52 -4.32 -5.66
CA MET A 15 11.91 -3.84 -5.64
C MET A 15 12.03 -2.33 -5.52
N LEU A 16 10.97 -1.56 -5.82
CA LEU A 16 10.98 -0.11 -5.62
C LEU A 16 11.10 0.27 -4.15
N LEU A 17 10.79 -0.63 -3.23
CA LEU A 17 10.98 -0.41 -1.79
C LEU A 17 12.45 -0.24 -1.42
N ASP A 18 13.36 -0.76 -2.25
CA ASP A 18 14.80 -0.64 -2.06
C ASP A 18 15.42 0.53 -2.82
N ASP A 19 14.64 1.26 -3.61
CA ASP A 19 15.12 2.45 -4.32
C ASP A 19 15.07 3.65 -3.37
N PRO A 20 16.25 4.16 -2.93
CA PRO A 20 16.27 5.26 -1.95
C PRO A 20 15.70 6.56 -2.50
N LEU A 21 15.84 6.81 -3.80
CA LEU A 21 15.26 8.01 -4.41
C LEU A 21 13.74 7.93 -4.42
N TRP A 22 13.18 6.79 -4.84
CA TRP A 22 11.74 6.57 -4.89
C TRP A 22 11.10 6.68 -3.51
N THR A 23 11.66 5.98 -2.52
CA THR A 23 11.13 6.01 -1.16
C THR A 23 11.25 7.39 -0.52
N SER A 24 12.34 8.11 -0.80
CA SER A 24 12.53 9.48 -0.33
C SER A 24 11.48 10.43 -0.91
N GLN A 25 11.21 10.32 -2.21
CA GLN A 25 10.20 11.15 -2.88
C GLN A 25 8.80 10.87 -2.35
N LEU A 26 8.44 9.60 -2.14
CA LEU A 26 7.16 9.24 -1.55
C LEU A 26 7.01 9.77 -0.13
N ARG A 27 8.07 9.73 0.65
CA ARG A 27 8.07 10.27 2.02
C ARG A 27 7.81 11.78 2.01
N GLU A 28 8.43 12.51 1.09
CA GLU A 28 8.21 13.94 0.95
C GLU A 28 6.76 14.27 0.56
N VAL A 29 6.19 13.52 -0.37
CA VAL A 29 4.78 13.67 -0.75
C VAL A 29 3.88 13.40 0.47
N ALA A 30 4.14 12.33 1.19
CA ALA A 30 3.34 11.94 2.35
C ALA A 30 3.36 13.02 3.44
N ARG A 31 4.49 13.68 3.67
CA ARG A 31 4.61 14.74 4.67
C ARG A 31 3.76 15.97 4.34
N LYS A 32 3.49 16.19 3.07
CA LYS A 32 2.69 17.34 2.60
C LYS A 32 1.19 17.04 2.59
N LEU A 33 0.81 15.78 2.80
CA LEU A 33 -0.60 15.39 2.81
C LEU A 33 -1.18 15.50 4.21
N PRO A 34 -2.48 15.81 4.31
CA PRO A 34 -3.17 15.70 5.59
C PRO A 34 -3.13 14.25 6.09
N THR A 35 -3.06 14.06 7.40
CA THR A 35 -3.14 12.71 7.97
C THR A 35 -4.57 12.18 7.82
N PRO A 36 -4.78 11.04 7.14
CA PRO A 36 -6.11 10.50 6.97
C PRO A 36 -6.62 9.88 8.27
N LYS A 37 -7.93 9.89 8.46
CA LYS A 37 -8.57 9.20 9.58
C LYS A 37 -8.73 7.71 9.33
N ALA A 38 -8.83 7.34 8.07
CA ALA A 38 -8.95 5.95 7.64
C ALA A 38 -8.47 5.84 6.20
N ILE A 39 -8.13 4.64 5.78
CA ILE A 39 -7.70 4.36 4.41
C ILE A 39 -8.55 3.21 3.88
N LEU A 40 -9.21 3.45 2.75
CA LEU A 40 -9.91 2.40 2.00
C LEU A 40 -9.06 2.03 0.78
N ILE A 41 -8.72 0.76 0.67
CA ILE A 41 -7.94 0.25 -0.47
C ILE A 41 -8.86 -0.59 -1.35
N VAL A 42 -8.89 -0.25 -2.63
CA VAL A 42 -9.59 -1.03 -3.65
C VAL A 42 -8.54 -1.60 -4.59
N SER A 43 -8.43 -2.92 -4.66
CA SER A 43 -7.40 -3.59 -5.43
C SER A 43 -7.97 -4.72 -6.27
N ALA A 44 -7.43 -4.87 -7.47
CA ALA A 44 -7.75 -6.03 -8.33
C ALA A 44 -7.23 -7.35 -7.75
N HIS A 45 -6.32 -7.29 -6.78
CA HIS A 45 -5.82 -8.48 -6.08
C HIS A 45 -6.75 -8.95 -4.96
N TRP A 46 -7.79 -8.18 -4.66
CA TRP A 46 -8.81 -8.55 -3.68
C TRP A 46 -10.11 -8.79 -4.41
N GLU A 47 -10.39 -10.04 -4.66
CA GLU A 47 -11.59 -10.45 -5.39
C GLU A 47 -12.40 -11.41 -4.54
N SER A 48 -13.69 -11.17 -4.44
CA SER A 48 -14.59 -12.10 -3.78
C SER A 48 -16.03 -11.88 -4.24
N GLU A 49 -16.84 -12.90 -4.08
CA GLU A 49 -18.26 -12.84 -4.31
C GLU A 49 -18.95 -13.38 -3.05
N PRO A 50 -19.79 -12.58 -2.39
CA PRO A 50 -20.15 -11.18 -2.68
C PRO A 50 -19.03 -10.18 -2.43
N VAL A 51 -19.23 -8.92 -2.77
CA VAL A 51 -18.29 -7.84 -2.46
C VAL A 51 -18.02 -7.84 -0.95
N THR A 52 -16.76 -7.89 -0.60
CA THR A 52 -16.34 -8.11 0.78
C THR A 52 -15.29 -7.08 1.19
N LEU A 53 -15.40 -6.61 2.45
CA LEU A 53 -14.38 -5.76 3.08
C LEU A 53 -13.59 -6.57 4.09
N SER A 54 -12.31 -6.23 4.27
CA SER A 54 -11.52 -6.80 5.36
C SER A 54 -12.02 -6.30 6.71
N ASN A 55 -11.68 -7.03 7.78
CA ASN A 55 -12.02 -6.62 9.13
C ASN A 55 -11.20 -5.39 9.52
N PRO A 56 -11.83 -4.25 9.84
CA PRO A 56 -11.10 -3.03 10.16
C PRO A 56 -10.47 -3.04 11.55
N ALA A 57 -10.89 -3.96 12.42
CA ALA A 57 -10.43 -4.01 13.81
C ALA A 57 -9.19 -4.86 14.03
N ALA A 58 -8.76 -5.61 13.03
CA ALA A 58 -7.64 -6.53 13.15
C ALA A 58 -6.62 -6.28 12.06
N GLY A 59 -5.36 -6.45 12.40
CA GLY A 59 -4.28 -6.42 11.42
C GLY A 59 -4.48 -7.51 10.37
N THR A 60 -4.32 -7.14 9.12
CA THR A 60 -4.47 -8.05 7.98
C THR A 60 -3.10 -8.46 7.48
N SER A 61 -2.89 -9.74 7.26
CA SER A 61 -1.64 -10.21 6.65
C SER A 61 -1.58 -9.79 5.19
N LEU A 62 -0.37 -9.55 4.72
CA LEU A 62 -0.14 -9.27 3.30
C LEU A 62 -0.32 -10.54 2.48
N VAL A 63 -0.79 -10.36 1.25
CA VAL A 63 -0.88 -11.43 0.26
C VAL A 63 0.28 -11.26 -0.72
N TYR A 64 1.09 -12.30 -0.86
CA TYR A 64 2.30 -12.27 -1.68
C TYR A 64 2.02 -12.98 -3.01
N ASP A 65 1.21 -12.35 -3.86
CA ASP A 65 0.74 -12.91 -5.12
C ASP A 65 1.62 -12.54 -6.31
N PHE A 66 2.90 -12.41 -6.07
CA PHE A 66 3.90 -12.12 -7.10
C PHE A 66 5.01 -13.18 -7.03
N GLY A 67 5.83 -13.27 -8.09
CA GLY A 67 6.90 -14.24 -8.18
C GLY A 67 8.15 -13.69 -8.86
N GLY A 68 9.26 -14.42 -8.72
CA GLY A 68 10.52 -14.07 -9.35
C GLY A 68 11.31 -12.95 -8.68
N PHE A 69 10.98 -12.60 -7.43
CA PHE A 69 11.66 -11.56 -6.67
C PHE A 69 12.50 -12.14 -5.53
N ASP A 70 13.32 -11.28 -4.92
CA ASP A 70 14.13 -11.65 -3.76
C ASP A 70 13.24 -12.19 -2.63
N PRO A 71 13.63 -13.29 -1.96
CA PRO A 71 12.86 -13.86 -0.86
C PRO A 71 12.47 -12.89 0.24
N LYS A 72 13.26 -11.83 0.47
CA LYS A 72 12.95 -10.84 1.51
C LYS A 72 11.59 -10.15 1.31
N TYR A 73 11.13 -9.99 0.07
CA TYR A 73 9.83 -9.37 -0.20
C TYR A 73 8.65 -10.24 0.21
N TYR A 74 8.85 -11.55 0.32
CA TYR A 74 7.81 -12.48 0.76
C TYR A 74 7.75 -12.60 2.29
N GLN A 75 8.68 -11.96 2.98
CA GLN A 75 8.76 -11.96 4.44
C GLN A 75 8.35 -10.61 5.04
N MET A 76 8.13 -9.60 4.21
CA MET A 76 7.70 -8.29 4.66
C MET A 76 6.30 -8.34 5.23
N THR A 77 6.07 -7.54 6.26
CA THR A 77 4.75 -7.35 6.85
C THR A 77 4.42 -5.88 6.91
N TYR A 78 3.14 -5.58 7.04
CA TYR A 78 2.66 -4.21 7.21
C TYR A 78 1.62 -4.19 8.33
N GLU A 79 1.88 -3.39 9.32
CA GLU A 79 1.00 -3.26 10.47
C GLU A 79 -0.17 -2.34 10.12
N THR A 80 -1.40 -2.79 10.33
CA THR A 80 -2.62 -2.05 9.98
C THR A 80 -3.49 -1.80 11.20
#